data_0d9271a25d28f2254bfa461b12dddb24
#
_entry.id   0d9271a25d28f2254bfa461b12dddb24
#
_cell.length_a   1.000
_cell.length_b   1.000
_cell.length_c   1.000
_cell.angle_alpha   90.00
_cell.angle_beta   90.00
_cell.angle_gamma   90.00
#
_symmetry.space_group_name_H-M   'P 1'
#
loop_
_entity.id
_entity.type
_entity.pdbx_description
1 polymer ?
#
loop_
_entity_poly.entity_id
_entity_poly.type
_entity_poly.pdbx_seq_one_letter_code
_entity_poly.pdbx_strand_id
1 'polypeptide(L)'
;AFFVERAYQLLAPGGIAIIVLPISLLSNPDMVSVKARELILKYFDIYAIVEFGTKTFGKTGTNTATLFMKKREENPPESNHYKNRVDSWFQNDRTKDMLFEDDNLLKDYCEMRGIDYNQYIEFIGNDEKSVVWSTDVFVEYLELYKKTAEWANRIQKETFQKLSEEEQQKELHDRFYDYVVALEKEKVYFYVLAKSNH
;
A
#
# COMPACT_ATOMS: atom_id res chain seq x y z
N ALA A 1 10.14 -4.15 14.01
CA ALA A 1 9.80 -2.73 14.22
C ALA A 1 10.74 -2.06 15.22
N PHE A 2 10.87 -2.56 16.45
CA PHE A 2 11.72 -1.96 17.50
C PHE A 2 13.19 -1.75 17.09
N PHE A 3 13.77 -2.66 16.30
CA PHE A 3 15.16 -2.49 15.82
C PHE A 3 15.30 -1.31 14.85
N VAL A 4 14.28 -1.06 14.03
CA VAL A 4 14.25 0.08 13.10
C VAL A 4 14.15 1.39 13.89
N GLU A 5 13.25 1.45 14.85
CA GLU A 5 13.11 2.61 15.74
C GLU A 5 14.41 2.87 16.52
N ARG A 6 15.04 1.82 17.03
CA ARG A 6 16.29 1.95 17.76
C ARG A 6 17.45 2.40 16.88
N ALA A 7 17.51 1.92 15.64
CA ALA A 7 18.49 2.39 14.66
C ALA A 7 18.30 3.89 14.37
N TYR A 8 17.04 4.33 14.19
CA TYR A 8 16.73 5.75 14.03
C TYR A 8 17.21 6.60 15.23
N GLN A 9 16.97 6.13 16.45
CA GLN A 9 17.34 6.87 17.67
C GLN A 9 18.86 6.95 17.87
N LEU A 10 19.59 5.91 17.53
CA LEU A 10 21.02 5.80 17.83
C LEU A 10 21.94 6.34 16.74
N LEU A 11 21.50 6.32 15.49
CA LEU A 11 22.32 6.80 14.38
C LEU A 11 22.33 8.33 14.36
N ALA A 12 23.51 8.88 14.13
CA ALA A 12 23.62 10.30 13.75
C ALA A 12 23.05 10.54 12.35
N PRO A 13 22.63 11.77 12.01
CA PRO A 13 22.32 12.15 10.63
C PRO A 13 23.43 11.70 9.67
N GLY A 14 23.11 11.17 8.50
CA GLY A 14 24.07 10.60 7.56
C GLY A 14 24.62 9.20 7.93
N GLY A 15 24.28 8.68 9.10
CA GLY A 15 24.70 7.35 9.56
C GLY A 15 24.10 6.21 8.74
N ILE A 16 24.86 5.12 8.56
CA ILE A 16 24.45 3.95 7.78
C ILE A 16 23.87 2.87 8.69
N ALA A 17 22.75 2.28 8.27
CA ALA A 17 22.16 1.10 8.89
C ALA A 17 22.10 -0.04 7.88
N ILE A 18 22.47 -1.25 8.35
CA ILE A 18 22.26 -2.50 7.61
C ILE A 18 21.45 -3.41 8.55
N ILE A 19 20.21 -3.69 8.18
CA ILE A 19 19.29 -4.43 9.07
C ILE A 19 18.68 -5.60 8.32
N VAL A 20 18.74 -6.79 8.90
CA VAL A 20 18.04 -7.98 8.43
C VAL A 20 16.67 -8.02 9.07
N LEU A 21 15.63 -8.11 8.26
CA LEU A 21 14.23 -8.10 8.69
C LEU A 21 13.46 -9.25 8.03
N PRO A 22 12.40 -9.78 8.66
CA PRO A 22 11.44 -10.63 7.97
C PRO A 22 10.79 -9.85 6.80
N ILE A 23 10.63 -10.48 5.64
CA ILE A 23 9.94 -9.87 4.49
C ILE A 23 8.52 -9.44 4.85
N SER A 24 7.86 -10.16 5.74
CA SER A 24 6.53 -9.81 6.24
C SER A 24 6.46 -8.39 6.84
N LEU A 25 7.55 -7.87 7.41
CA LEU A 25 7.57 -6.48 7.89
C LEU A 25 7.38 -5.47 6.73
N LEU A 26 7.82 -5.83 5.53
CA LEU A 26 7.73 -4.97 4.36
C LEU A 26 6.37 -5.06 3.64
N SER A 27 5.55 -6.09 3.93
CA SER A 27 4.32 -6.37 3.21
C SER A 27 3.06 -6.49 4.10
N ASN A 28 3.18 -6.84 5.38
CA ASN A 28 2.02 -7.06 6.24
C ASN A 28 1.26 -5.76 6.54
N PRO A 29 -0.09 -5.81 6.55
CA PRO A 29 -0.94 -4.65 6.84
C PRO A 29 -1.12 -4.38 8.36
N ASP A 30 -0.50 -5.15 9.23
CA ASP A 30 -0.60 -4.91 10.67
C ASP A 30 0.05 -3.56 11.07
N MET A 31 -0.49 -2.94 12.12
CA MET A 31 -0.09 -1.61 12.58
C MET A 31 1.40 -1.50 12.87
N VAL A 32 2.03 -2.54 13.38
CA VAL A 32 3.45 -2.54 13.74
C VAL A 32 4.32 -2.52 12.49
N SER A 33 3.96 -3.33 11.48
CA SER A 33 4.64 -3.37 10.18
C SER A 33 4.47 -2.06 9.41
N VAL A 34 3.24 -1.50 9.38
CA VAL A 34 2.94 -0.19 8.76
C VAL A 34 3.78 0.91 9.38
N LYS A 35 3.80 1.03 10.71
CA LYS A 35 4.61 2.04 11.41
C LYS A 35 6.11 1.88 11.19
N ALA A 36 6.59 0.64 11.09
CA ALA A 36 8.01 0.40 10.78
C ALA A 36 8.37 0.88 9.38
N ARG A 37 7.51 0.62 8.37
CA ARG A 37 7.69 1.14 7.01
C ARG A 37 7.63 2.66 6.94
N GLU A 38 6.66 3.27 7.64
CA GLU A 38 6.58 4.73 7.78
C GLU A 38 7.89 5.32 8.32
N LEU A 39 8.43 4.73 9.38
CA LEU A 39 9.67 5.18 10.00
C LEU A 39 10.88 5.01 9.06
N ILE A 40 10.96 3.87 8.36
CA ILE A 40 12.02 3.63 7.38
C ILE A 40 11.94 4.69 6.28
N LEU A 41 10.80 4.84 5.61
CA LEU A 41 10.65 5.74 4.47
C LEU A 41 10.73 7.23 4.86
N LYS A 42 10.39 7.55 6.10
CA LYS A 42 10.45 8.92 6.62
C LYS A 42 11.88 9.36 6.96
N TYR A 43 12.68 8.50 7.54
CA TYR A 43 13.95 8.88 8.14
C TYR A 43 15.18 8.30 7.46
N PHE A 44 15.00 7.39 6.51
CA PHE A 44 16.11 6.74 5.83
C PHE A 44 15.97 6.77 4.31
N ASP A 45 17.09 6.92 3.64
CA ASP A 45 17.22 6.64 2.22
C ASP A 45 17.62 5.17 2.06
N ILE A 46 16.83 4.42 1.28
CA ILE A 46 17.10 3.00 1.03
C ILE A 46 17.98 2.88 -0.21
N TYR A 47 19.19 2.37 -0.05
CA TYR A 47 20.11 2.15 -1.17
C TYR A 47 19.92 0.80 -1.84
N ALA A 48 19.63 -0.24 -1.05
CA ALA A 48 19.40 -1.57 -1.57
C ALA A 48 18.53 -2.40 -0.62
N ILE A 49 17.80 -3.33 -1.22
CA ILE A 49 17.08 -4.40 -0.53
C ILE A 49 17.56 -5.72 -1.12
N VAL A 50 18.13 -6.59 -0.29
CA VAL A 50 18.60 -7.91 -0.69
C VAL A 50 17.72 -8.96 -0.03
N GLU A 51 16.99 -9.72 -0.82
CA GLU A 51 16.11 -10.78 -0.33
C GLU A 51 16.86 -12.10 -0.20
N PHE A 52 16.55 -12.84 0.86
CA PHE A 52 17.09 -14.17 1.12
C PHE A 52 15.96 -15.20 1.21
N GLY A 53 16.15 -16.33 0.55
CA GLY A 53 15.22 -17.45 0.57
C GLY A 53 15.13 -18.16 1.92
N THR A 54 14.13 -19.01 2.07
CA THR A 54 13.73 -19.71 3.31
C THR A 54 14.79 -20.55 4.00
N LYS A 55 15.89 -20.89 3.33
CA LYS A 55 16.94 -21.75 3.89
C LYS A 55 18.20 -21.01 4.34
N THR A 56 18.24 -19.69 4.19
CA THR A 56 19.45 -18.89 4.43
C THR A 56 19.79 -18.80 5.92
N PHE A 57 18.80 -18.77 6.80
CA PHE A 57 18.99 -18.69 8.26
C PHE A 57 18.54 -19.97 8.98
N GLY A 58 19.03 -21.12 8.52
CA GLY A 58 18.78 -22.41 9.15
C GLY A 58 17.42 -23.03 8.84
N LYS A 59 16.81 -23.69 9.84
CA LYS A 59 15.55 -24.44 9.66
C LYS A 59 14.27 -23.56 9.69
N THR A 60 14.42 -22.26 9.84
CA THR A 60 13.28 -21.34 9.87
C THR A 60 12.75 -21.10 8.46
N GLY A 61 11.46 -21.38 8.23
CA GLY A 61 10.79 -21.12 6.94
C GLY A 61 10.53 -19.64 6.66
N THR A 62 11.22 -18.72 7.33
CA THR A 62 10.99 -17.27 7.22
C THR A 62 11.88 -16.67 6.14
N ASN A 63 11.29 -16.07 5.13
CA ASN A 63 12.01 -15.25 4.17
C ASN A 63 12.43 -13.95 4.86
N THR A 64 13.66 -13.52 4.59
CA THR A 64 14.21 -12.30 5.17
C THR A 64 14.73 -11.38 4.06
N ALA A 65 14.79 -10.08 4.37
CA ALA A 65 15.45 -9.09 3.53
C ALA A 65 16.45 -8.30 4.36
N THR A 66 17.56 -7.94 3.75
CA THR A 66 18.52 -6.99 4.32
C THR A 66 18.30 -5.64 3.66
N LEU A 67 18.02 -4.64 4.48
CA LEU A 67 17.93 -3.25 4.03
C LEU A 67 19.26 -2.55 4.28
N PHE A 68 19.77 -1.89 3.23
CA PHE A 68 20.92 -1.00 3.29
C PHE A 68 20.40 0.43 3.24
N MET A 69 20.55 1.17 4.33
CA MET A 69 19.90 2.46 4.52
C MET A 69 20.90 3.48 5.07
N LYS A 70 20.67 4.76 4.73
CA LYS A 70 21.37 5.91 5.33
C LYS A 70 20.34 6.79 6.04
N LYS A 71 20.59 7.17 7.27
CA LYS A 71 19.74 8.13 7.99
C LYS A 71 19.85 9.49 7.31
N ARG A 72 18.69 10.10 7.02
CA ARG A 72 18.61 11.43 6.40
C ARG A 72 19.22 12.49 7.30
N GLU A 73 19.75 13.53 6.70
CA GLU A 73 20.37 14.65 7.41
C GLU A 73 19.32 15.62 7.94
N GLU A 74 18.20 15.75 7.22
CA GLU A 74 17.08 16.61 7.60
C GLU A 74 15.88 15.76 8.05
N ASN A 75 15.13 16.29 9.02
CA ASN A 75 13.87 15.68 9.40
C ASN A 75 12.81 16.01 8.32
N PRO A 76 12.15 15.02 7.76
CA PRO A 76 11.09 15.22 6.79
C PRO A 76 9.88 15.91 7.45
N PRO A 77 9.02 16.56 6.66
CA PRO A 77 7.76 17.10 7.15
C PRO A 77 6.89 16.00 7.78
N GLU A 78 5.93 16.41 8.61
CA GLU A 78 5.09 15.48 9.35
C GLU A 78 4.36 14.50 8.40
N SER A 79 4.45 13.20 8.69
CA SER A 79 3.83 12.14 7.87
C SER A 79 2.30 12.29 7.76
N ASN A 80 1.65 12.92 8.74
CA ASN A 80 0.21 13.19 8.71
C ASN A 80 -0.21 14.07 7.53
N HIS A 81 0.63 15.02 7.10
CA HIS A 81 0.35 15.85 5.92
C HIS A 81 0.17 14.97 4.67
N TYR A 82 1.10 14.06 4.41
CA TYR A 82 1.03 13.17 3.26
C TYR A 82 -0.14 12.17 3.34
N LYS A 83 -0.43 11.69 4.54
CA LYS A 83 -1.57 10.81 4.76
C LYS A 83 -2.89 11.51 4.46
N ASN A 84 -3.09 12.71 5.00
CA ASN A 84 -4.28 13.52 4.75
C ASN A 84 -4.45 13.85 3.26
N ARG A 85 -3.34 14.10 2.56
CA ARG A 85 -3.33 14.36 1.12
C ARG A 85 -3.79 13.12 0.33
N VAL A 86 -3.23 11.96 0.61
CA VAL A 86 -3.66 10.71 -0.02
C VAL A 86 -5.11 10.40 0.32
N ASP A 87 -5.52 10.58 1.58
CA ASP A 87 -6.92 10.40 1.97
C ASP A 87 -7.85 11.31 1.17
N SER A 88 -7.46 12.56 0.89
CA SER A 88 -8.28 13.47 0.08
C SER A 88 -8.41 13.02 -1.37
N TRP A 89 -7.38 12.42 -1.98
CA TRP A 89 -7.46 11.86 -3.33
C TRP A 89 -8.45 10.71 -3.45
N PHE A 90 -8.60 9.90 -2.40
CA PHE A 90 -9.53 8.77 -2.37
C PHE A 90 -10.92 9.11 -1.81
N GLN A 91 -11.19 10.41 -1.53
CA GLN A 91 -12.54 10.83 -1.20
C GLN A 91 -13.37 10.91 -2.49
N ASN A 92 -14.54 10.27 -2.45
CA ASN A 92 -15.48 10.23 -3.58
C ASN A 92 -16.18 11.57 -3.86
N ASP A 93 -15.82 12.62 -3.15
CA ASP A 93 -16.41 13.95 -3.32
C ASP A 93 -15.75 14.69 -4.49
N ARG A 94 -16.16 14.35 -5.71
CA ARG A 94 -15.69 14.97 -6.96
C ARG A 94 -16.10 16.44 -7.13
N THR A 95 -16.82 17.00 -6.15
CA THR A 95 -17.31 18.39 -6.24
C THR A 95 -16.27 19.41 -5.85
N LYS A 96 -15.11 18.98 -5.35
CA LYS A 96 -14.01 19.87 -5.00
C LYS A 96 -12.92 19.81 -6.07
N ASP A 97 -12.89 20.81 -6.93
CA ASP A 97 -11.82 21.03 -7.93
C ASP A 97 -10.39 21.07 -7.33
N MET A 98 -10.29 21.08 -6.00
CA MET A 98 -9.02 21.12 -5.24
C MET A 98 -8.38 19.75 -4.98
N LEU A 99 -8.99 18.66 -5.45
CA LEU A 99 -8.53 17.28 -5.13
C LEU A 99 -7.14 16.95 -5.68
N PHE A 100 -6.66 17.70 -6.69
CA PHE A 100 -5.49 17.31 -7.45
C PHE A 100 -4.51 18.46 -7.74
N GLU A 101 -4.44 19.48 -6.89
CA GLU A 101 -3.45 20.56 -7.07
C GLU A 101 -2.01 20.06 -7.24
N ASP A 102 -1.73 18.84 -6.74
CA ASP A 102 -0.44 18.16 -6.85
C ASP A 102 -0.62 16.72 -7.38
N ASP A 103 -1.34 16.56 -8.47
CA ASP A 103 -1.64 15.26 -9.05
C ASP A 103 -0.41 14.56 -9.69
N ASN A 104 0.71 15.26 -9.84
CA ASN A 104 1.92 14.71 -10.45
C ASN A 104 2.39 13.43 -9.73
N LEU A 105 2.41 13.41 -8.39
CA LEU A 105 2.80 12.21 -7.65
C LEU A 105 1.84 11.04 -7.88
N LEU A 106 0.54 11.31 -8.05
CA LEU A 106 -0.43 10.26 -8.37
C LEU A 106 -0.28 9.78 -9.83
N LYS A 107 0.00 10.68 -10.76
CA LYS A 107 0.33 10.33 -12.15
C LYS A 107 1.59 9.47 -12.23
N ASP A 108 2.65 9.90 -11.56
CA ASP A 108 3.91 9.15 -11.48
C ASP A 108 3.70 7.76 -10.87
N TYR A 109 2.85 7.64 -9.86
CA TYR A 109 2.47 6.35 -9.28
C TYR A 109 1.77 5.45 -10.30
N CYS A 110 0.80 5.99 -11.04
CA CYS A 110 0.09 5.26 -12.09
C CYS A 110 1.05 4.80 -13.20
N GLU A 111 1.95 5.69 -13.65
CA GLU A 111 2.97 5.36 -14.65
C GLU A 111 3.89 4.22 -14.17
N MET A 112 4.39 4.32 -12.94
CA MET A 112 5.21 3.26 -12.34
C MET A 112 4.49 1.91 -12.28
N ARG A 113 3.16 1.94 -12.08
CA ARG A 113 2.32 0.73 -12.01
C ARG A 113 1.83 0.24 -13.37
N GLY A 114 2.08 0.99 -14.45
CA GLY A 114 1.56 0.69 -15.78
C GLY A 114 0.04 0.82 -15.90
N ILE A 115 -0.57 1.68 -15.09
CA ILE A 115 -2.02 1.95 -15.09
C ILE A 115 -2.26 3.31 -15.72
N ASP A 116 -3.23 3.41 -16.64
CA ASP A 116 -3.65 4.70 -17.18
C ASP A 116 -4.23 5.60 -16.08
N TYR A 117 -3.77 6.85 -16.02
CA TYR A 117 -4.17 7.78 -14.97
C TYR A 117 -5.68 8.06 -14.96
N ASN A 118 -6.30 8.21 -16.13
CA ASN A 118 -7.74 8.50 -16.20
C ASN A 118 -8.56 7.29 -15.71
N GLN A 119 -8.15 6.07 -16.09
CA GLN A 119 -8.75 4.84 -15.57
C GLN A 119 -8.59 4.72 -14.05
N TYR A 120 -7.43 5.16 -13.52
CA TYR A 120 -7.23 5.17 -12.08
C TYR A 120 -8.14 6.17 -11.35
N ILE A 121 -8.42 7.33 -11.96
CA ILE A 121 -9.41 8.29 -11.44
C ILE A 121 -10.84 7.72 -11.50
N GLU A 122 -11.19 6.98 -12.55
CA GLU A 122 -12.47 6.26 -12.64
C GLU A 122 -12.59 5.21 -11.52
N PHE A 123 -11.51 4.48 -11.23
CA PHE A 123 -11.43 3.57 -10.07
C PHE A 123 -11.67 4.32 -8.76
N ILE A 124 -10.96 5.42 -8.49
CA ILE A 124 -11.17 6.22 -7.27
C ILE A 124 -12.64 6.68 -7.18
N GLY A 125 -13.25 7.02 -8.32
CA GLY A 125 -14.64 7.42 -8.39
C GLY A 125 -15.66 6.28 -8.30
N ASN A 126 -15.21 5.02 -8.14
CA ASN A 126 -16.05 3.83 -8.16
C ASN A 126 -16.93 3.73 -9.42
N ASP A 127 -16.37 4.02 -10.59
CA ASP A 127 -17.08 3.82 -11.85
C ASP A 127 -17.11 2.34 -12.19
N GLU A 128 -18.27 1.70 -11.94
CA GLU A 128 -18.47 0.27 -12.17
C GLU A 128 -18.29 -0.13 -13.66
N LYS A 129 -18.40 0.82 -14.58
CA LYS A 129 -18.26 0.60 -16.02
C LYS A 129 -16.84 0.83 -16.53
N SER A 130 -15.94 1.28 -15.68
CA SER A 130 -14.57 1.54 -16.08
C SER A 130 -13.86 0.27 -16.51
N VAL A 131 -13.08 0.38 -17.57
CA VAL A 131 -12.20 -0.70 -18.06
C VAL A 131 -11.06 -1.02 -17.09
N VAL A 132 -10.82 -0.19 -16.08
CA VAL A 132 -9.80 -0.41 -15.06
C VAL A 132 -9.97 -1.75 -14.35
N TRP A 133 -11.22 -2.20 -14.15
CA TRP A 133 -11.54 -3.46 -13.48
C TRP A 133 -11.09 -4.70 -14.26
N SER A 134 -10.83 -4.56 -15.57
CA SER A 134 -10.35 -5.62 -16.45
C SER A 134 -8.84 -5.57 -16.68
N THR A 135 -8.12 -4.61 -16.09
CA THR A 135 -6.66 -4.58 -16.18
C THR A 135 -6.04 -5.66 -15.30
N ASP A 136 -4.85 -6.15 -15.68
CA ASP A 136 -4.18 -7.26 -15.01
C ASP A 136 -4.04 -7.04 -13.51
N VAL A 137 -3.72 -5.80 -13.09
CA VAL A 137 -3.55 -5.41 -11.68
C VAL A 137 -4.84 -5.60 -10.88
N PHE A 138 -5.98 -5.16 -11.41
CA PHE A 138 -7.25 -5.24 -10.68
C PHE A 138 -7.86 -6.65 -10.74
N VAL A 139 -7.61 -7.38 -11.81
CA VAL A 139 -7.97 -8.81 -11.91
C VAL A 139 -7.19 -9.61 -10.86
N GLU A 140 -5.90 -9.36 -10.69
CA GLU A 140 -5.10 -10.01 -9.65
C GLU A 140 -5.63 -9.68 -8.24
N TYR A 141 -6.00 -8.42 -7.98
CA TYR A 141 -6.61 -8.02 -6.71
C TYR A 141 -7.94 -8.74 -6.46
N LEU A 142 -8.77 -8.92 -7.48
CA LEU A 142 -10.04 -9.64 -7.34
C LEU A 142 -9.80 -11.10 -6.97
N GLU A 143 -8.82 -11.75 -7.59
CA GLU A 143 -8.45 -13.11 -7.25
C GLU A 143 -7.88 -13.25 -5.83
N LEU A 144 -7.14 -12.25 -5.37
CA LEU A 144 -6.65 -12.20 -3.99
C LEU A 144 -7.81 -11.98 -3.02
N TYR A 145 -8.74 -11.06 -3.31
CA TYR A 145 -9.91 -10.80 -2.49
C TYR A 145 -10.78 -12.05 -2.33
N LYS A 146 -11.05 -12.76 -3.42
CA LYS A 146 -11.83 -14.00 -3.39
C LYS A 146 -11.24 -15.09 -2.49
N LYS A 147 -9.92 -15.05 -2.24
CA LYS A 147 -9.22 -15.98 -1.34
C LYS A 147 -9.20 -15.51 0.12
N THR A 148 -9.70 -14.32 0.43
CA THR A 148 -9.76 -13.83 1.81
C THR A 148 -10.75 -14.61 2.64
N ALA A 149 -10.46 -14.76 3.94
CA ALA A 149 -11.38 -15.38 4.87
C ALA A 149 -12.70 -14.59 4.99
N GLU A 150 -12.65 -13.27 4.80
CA GLU A 150 -13.83 -12.41 4.80
C GLU A 150 -14.81 -12.83 3.71
N TRP A 151 -14.35 -12.92 2.45
CA TRP A 151 -15.19 -13.29 1.32
C TRP A 151 -15.65 -14.75 1.43
N ALA A 152 -14.74 -15.66 1.78
CA ALA A 152 -15.08 -17.08 1.97
C ALA A 152 -16.19 -17.30 3.01
N ASN A 153 -16.12 -16.55 4.12
CA ASN A 153 -17.17 -16.59 5.15
C ASN A 153 -18.48 -15.92 4.68
N ARG A 154 -18.39 -14.88 3.85
CA ARG A 154 -19.60 -14.18 3.37
C ARG A 154 -20.44 -15.03 2.43
N ILE A 155 -19.82 -15.71 1.47
CA ILE A 155 -20.54 -16.55 0.49
C ILE A 155 -21.21 -17.77 1.12
N GLN A 156 -20.77 -18.20 2.31
CA GLN A 156 -21.37 -19.31 3.03
C GLN A 156 -22.64 -18.91 3.81
N LYS A 157 -22.86 -17.61 4.02
CA LYS A 157 -24.04 -17.12 4.77
C LYS A 157 -25.31 -17.30 3.94
N GLU A 158 -26.34 -17.83 4.58
CA GLU A 158 -27.67 -18.01 3.99
C GLU A 158 -28.25 -16.69 3.42
N THR A 159 -27.92 -15.57 4.08
CA THR A 159 -28.30 -14.23 3.63
C THR A 159 -27.66 -13.83 2.30
N PHE A 160 -26.51 -14.37 1.95
CA PHE A 160 -25.88 -14.13 0.64
C PHE A 160 -26.44 -15.10 -0.41
N GLN A 161 -26.65 -16.34 -0.04
CA GLN A 161 -27.15 -17.38 -0.96
C GLN A 161 -28.60 -17.14 -1.41
N LYS A 162 -29.39 -16.36 -0.65
CA LYS A 162 -30.75 -15.95 -1.00
C LYS A 162 -30.83 -14.72 -1.93
N LEU A 163 -29.71 -14.05 -2.17
CA LEU A 163 -29.64 -12.93 -3.10
C LEU A 163 -29.74 -13.42 -4.55
N SER A 164 -30.30 -12.57 -5.42
CA SER A 164 -30.22 -12.78 -6.87
C SER A 164 -28.77 -12.70 -7.36
N GLU A 165 -28.48 -13.22 -8.54
CA GLU A 165 -27.14 -13.16 -9.14
C GLU A 165 -26.66 -11.72 -9.30
N GLU A 166 -27.55 -10.79 -9.69
CA GLU A 166 -27.23 -9.37 -9.81
C GLU A 166 -26.86 -8.75 -8.46
N GLU A 167 -27.62 -9.06 -7.41
CA GLU A 167 -27.33 -8.59 -6.05
C GLU A 167 -26.02 -9.18 -5.50
N GLN A 168 -25.74 -10.45 -5.79
CA GLN A 168 -24.47 -11.09 -5.41
C GLN A 168 -23.27 -10.43 -6.11
N GLN A 169 -23.40 -10.14 -7.41
CA GLN A 169 -22.35 -9.46 -8.17
C GLN A 169 -22.12 -8.03 -7.67
N LYS A 170 -23.19 -7.32 -7.38
CA LYS A 170 -23.10 -5.98 -6.80
C LYS A 170 -22.42 -5.99 -5.42
N GLU A 171 -22.82 -6.89 -4.54
CA GLU A 171 -22.18 -7.02 -3.22
C GLU A 171 -20.70 -7.42 -3.35
N LEU A 172 -20.35 -8.28 -4.30
CA LEU A 172 -18.96 -8.61 -4.59
C LEU A 172 -18.18 -7.35 -5.02
N HIS A 173 -18.74 -6.57 -5.95
CA HIS A 173 -18.09 -5.35 -6.43
C HIS A 173 -17.88 -4.34 -5.30
N ASP A 174 -18.92 -4.05 -4.50
CA ASP A 174 -18.87 -3.07 -3.42
C ASP A 174 -17.80 -3.44 -2.37
N ARG A 175 -17.77 -4.69 -1.94
CA ARG A 175 -16.78 -5.18 -0.97
C ARG A 175 -15.37 -5.25 -1.54
N PHE A 176 -15.26 -5.65 -2.80
CA PHE A 176 -14.00 -5.67 -3.52
C PHE A 176 -13.45 -4.25 -3.68
N TYR A 177 -14.31 -3.29 -4.01
CA TYR A 177 -13.93 -1.87 -4.08
C TYR A 177 -13.32 -1.38 -2.77
N ASP A 178 -14.00 -1.60 -1.64
CA ASP A 178 -13.50 -1.21 -0.32
C ASP A 178 -12.14 -1.83 -0.02
N TYR A 179 -11.97 -3.11 -0.34
CA TYR A 179 -10.72 -3.83 -0.17
C TYR A 179 -9.60 -3.22 -1.01
N VAL A 180 -9.83 -2.95 -2.29
CA VAL A 180 -8.82 -2.39 -3.19
C VAL A 180 -8.49 -0.94 -2.83
N VAL A 181 -9.49 -0.13 -2.48
CA VAL A 181 -9.25 1.24 -2.01
C VAL A 181 -8.31 1.25 -0.81
N ALA A 182 -8.53 0.38 0.17
CA ALA A 182 -7.66 0.29 1.34
C ALA A 182 -6.21 -0.07 0.94
N LEU A 183 -6.03 -1.05 0.03
CA LEU A 183 -4.71 -1.46 -0.47
C LEU A 183 -4.02 -0.34 -1.27
N GLU A 184 -4.73 0.29 -2.18
CA GLU A 184 -4.16 1.32 -3.05
C GLU A 184 -3.85 2.60 -2.27
N LYS A 185 -4.70 3.00 -1.32
CA LYS A 185 -4.39 4.12 -0.40
C LYS A 185 -3.08 3.89 0.35
N GLU A 186 -2.86 2.69 0.88
CA GLU A 186 -1.61 2.37 1.56
C GLU A 186 -0.41 2.44 0.60
N LYS A 187 -0.52 1.87 -0.60
CA LYS A 187 0.54 1.89 -1.60
C LYS A 187 0.87 3.30 -2.07
N VAL A 188 -0.15 4.09 -2.40
CA VAL A 188 0.02 5.50 -2.80
C VAL A 188 0.64 6.30 -1.67
N TYR A 189 0.20 6.12 -0.42
CA TYR A 189 0.80 6.79 0.73
C TYR A 189 2.29 6.50 0.86
N PHE A 190 2.71 5.23 0.78
CA PHE A 190 4.13 4.90 0.85
C PHE A 190 4.91 5.43 -0.35
N TYR A 191 4.32 5.44 -1.54
CA TYR A 191 4.94 6.04 -2.71
C TYR A 191 5.18 7.55 -2.52
N VAL A 192 4.14 8.27 -2.10
CA VAL A 192 4.23 9.72 -1.82
C VAL A 192 5.25 9.99 -0.73
N LEU A 193 5.24 9.24 0.36
CA LEU A 193 6.19 9.38 1.46
C LEU A 193 7.64 9.15 1.00
N ALA A 194 7.87 8.17 0.13
CA ALA A 194 9.19 7.88 -0.42
C ALA A 194 9.67 8.98 -1.37
N LYS A 195 8.79 9.51 -2.24
CA LYS A 195 9.14 10.49 -3.27
C LYS A 195 9.22 11.92 -2.74
N SER A 196 8.37 12.29 -1.78
CA SER A 196 8.32 13.68 -1.27
C SER A 196 9.53 14.07 -0.41
N ASN A 197 10.38 13.13 -0.09
CA ASN A 197 11.54 13.33 0.77
C ASN A 197 12.87 13.26 -0.02
N HIS A 198 12.82 13.35 -1.35
CA HIS A 198 14.00 13.42 -2.22
C HIS A 198 14.20 14.78 -2.83
#